data_8e16035577e730cb67bb05f7060860e1
#
_entry.id   8e16035577e730cb67bb05f7060860e1
#
_cell.length_a   1.000
_cell.length_b   1.000
_cell.length_c   1.000
_cell.angle_alpha   90.00
_cell.angle_beta   90.00
_cell.angle_gamma   90.00
#
_symmetry.space_group_name_H-M   'P 1'
#
loop_
_entity.id
_entity.type
_entity.pdbx_description
1 polymer ?
#
loop_
_entity_poly.entity_id
_entity_poly.type
_entity_poly.pdbx_seq_one_letter_code
_entity_poly.pdbx_strand_id
1 'polypeptide(L)'
;MNCRATVVVMVFGSLGARAAPIENPAIDMDAFLRVTAQAAEHRASRRLTEEEFLRMSREPGTVVLDARSREKFDELHVAGAINLSFPDIAVETLERTIPDRSTRILIYCNNNFANAESPFPSKLPAASLNLSTYVALYTYGYRNVYELGPLIGIERSVLPFEGTTAKR
;
A
#
# COMPACT_ATOMS: atom_id res chain seq x y z
N MET A 1 -66.71 46.90 11.37
CA MET A 1 -65.46 47.20 10.64
C MET A 1 -64.37 46.34 11.28
N ASN A 2 -64.08 45.19 10.63
CA ASN A 2 -63.04 44.21 11.14
C ASN A 2 -61.77 44.41 10.34
N CYS A 3 -60.77 45.02 10.99
CA CYS A 3 -59.42 45.12 10.41
C CYS A 3 -58.65 43.86 10.62
N ARG A 4 -58.39 43.08 9.53
CA ARG A 4 -57.49 41.90 9.56
C ARG A 4 -56.06 42.38 9.32
N ALA A 5 -55.22 42.23 10.34
CA ALA A 5 -53.78 42.45 10.22
C ALA A 5 -53.13 41.24 9.55
N THR A 6 -52.53 41.48 8.38
CA THR A 6 -51.73 40.45 7.69
C THR A 6 -50.31 40.53 8.24
N VAL A 7 -49.88 39.44 8.90
CA VAL A 7 -48.48 39.27 9.36
C VAL A 7 -47.69 38.69 8.20
N VAL A 8 -46.75 39.46 7.66
CA VAL A 8 -45.76 38.98 6.68
C VAL A 8 -44.56 38.45 7.45
N VAL A 9 -44.37 37.13 7.45
CA VAL A 9 -43.15 36.48 7.99
C VAL A 9 -42.08 36.52 6.93
N MET A 10 -41.07 37.38 7.09
CA MET A 10 -39.88 37.35 6.27
C MET A 10 -38.97 36.24 6.78
N VAL A 11 -38.81 35.16 5.97
CA VAL A 11 -37.80 34.10 6.21
C VAL A 11 -36.48 34.59 5.62
N PHE A 12 -35.57 35.06 6.47
CA PHE A 12 -34.19 35.32 6.07
C PHE A 12 -33.47 33.98 5.92
N GLY A 13 -33.41 33.48 4.71
CA GLY A 13 -32.51 32.37 4.38
C GLY A 13 -31.06 32.84 4.46
N SER A 14 -30.33 32.40 5.49
CA SER A 14 -28.87 32.59 5.56
C SER A 14 -28.24 31.73 4.45
N LEU A 15 -27.85 32.34 3.32
CA LEU A 15 -26.90 31.75 2.41
C LEU A 15 -25.56 31.63 3.16
N GLY A 16 -25.28 30.45 3.72
CA GLY A 16 -23.95 30.15 4.23
C GLY A 16 -22.94 30.33 3.11
N ALA A 17 -22.06 31.31 3.24
CA ALA A 17 -20.94 31.46 2.28
C ALA A 17 -20.12 30.17 2.27
N ARG A 18 -20.22 29.41 1.19
CA ARG A 18 -19.39 28.25 0.99
C ARG A 18 -17.97 28.75 0.74
N ALA A 19 -17.03 28.35 1.60
CA ALA A 19 -15.62 28.71 1.41
C ALA A 19 -15.18 28.29 0.00
N ALA A 20 -14.37 29.12 -0.65
CA ALA A 20 -13.79 28.76 -1.94
C ALA A 20 -12.98 27.46 -1.80
N PRO A 21 -13.03 26.56 -2.78
CA PRO A 21 -12.25 25.32 -2.72
C PRO A 21 -10.76 25.65 -2.64
N ILE A 22 -10.06 24.96 -1.74
CA ILE A 22 -8.59 25.03 -1.65
C ILE A 22 -8.05 24.11 -2.75
N GLU A 23 -7.51 24.70 -3.80
CA GLU A 23 -6.99 23.95 -4.95
C GLU A 23 -5.50 23.63 -4.78
N ASN A 24 -5.13 22.37 -5.00
CA ASN A 24 -3.76 21.92 -5.11
C ASN A 24 -3.66 20.89 -6.26
N PRO A 25 -3.20 21.28 -7.45
CA PRO A 25 -3.13 20.39 -8.61
C PRO A 25 -2.13 19.23 -8.45
N ALA A 26 -1.28 19.26 -7.41
CA ALA A 26 -0.36 18.16 -7.09
C ALA A 26 -0.98 17.09 -6.18
N ILE A 27 -2.22 17.27 -5.73
CA ILE A 27 -2.96 16.30 -4.87
C ILE A 27 -4.33 16.06 -5.48
N ASP A 28 -4.55 14.84 -6.01
CA ASP A 28 -5.79 14.45 -6.69
C ASP A 28 -6.44 13.25 -5.97
N MET A 29 -7.40 13.54 -5.10
CA MET A 29 -8.16 12.51 -4.35
C MET A 29 -9.04 11.67 -5.29
N ASP A 30 -9.65 12.28 -6.31
CA ASP A 30 -10.53 11.55 -7.22
C ASP A 30 -9.73 10.58 -8.08
N ALA A 31 -8.55 10.98 -8.57
CA ALA A 31 -7.64 10.07 -9.26
C ALA A 31 -7.14 8.96 -8.33
N PHE A 32 -6.81 9.28 -7.06
CA PHE A 32 -6.40 8.29 -6.08
C PHE A 32 -7.50 7.23 -5.84
N LEU A 33 -8.76 7.63 -5.69
CA LEU A 33 -9.86 6.70 -5.50
C LEU A 33 -10.08 5.81 -6.73
N ARG A 34 -10.03 6.39 -7.93
CA ARG A 34 -10.16 5.62 -9.19
C ARG A 34 -9.04 4.59 -9.35
N VAL A 35 -7.79 4.99 -9.16
CA VAL A 35 -6.64 4.08 -9.32
C VAL A 35 -6.61 3.02 -8.24
N THR A 36 -7.05 3.34 -7.01
CA THR A 36 -7.17 2.37 -5.93
C THR A 36 -8.18 1.28 -6.26
N ALA A 37 -9.35 1.64 -6.82
CA ALA A 37 -10.34 0.66 -7.26
C ALA A 37 -9.78 -0.27 -8.36
N GLN A 38 -9.10 0.28 -9.36
CA GLN A 38 -8.46 -0.50 -10.42
C GLN A 38 -7.34 -1.42 -9.89
N ALA A 39 -6.52 -0.91 -8.96
CA ALA A 39 -5.48 -1.70 -8.33
C ALA A 39 -6.07 -2.84 -7.49
N ALA A 40 -7.18 -2.61 -6.79
CA ALA A 40 -7.88 -3.63 -6.00
C ALA A 40 -8.41 -4.77 -6.89
N GLU A 41 -9.02 -4.45 -8.02
CA GLU A 41 -9.47 -5.44 -9.00
C GLU A 41 -8.29 -6.24 -9.57
N HIS A 42 -7.25 -5.56 -10.02
CA HIS A 42 -6.03 -6.18 -10.53
C HIS A 42 -5.36 -7.11 -9.52
N ARG A 43 -5.33 -6.71 -8.24
CA ARG A 43 -4.73 -7.44 -7.13
C ARG A 43 -5.49 -8.73 -6.81
N ALA A 44 -6.79 -8.82 -7.07
CA ALA A 44 -7.65 -9.94 -6.65
C ALA A 44 -7.12 -11.32 -7.09
N SER A 45 -6.50 -11.41 -8.27
CA SER A 45 -5.91 -12.63 -8.84
C SER A 45 -4.38 -12.73 -8.65
N ARG A 46 -3.77 -11.86 -7.82
CA ARG A 46 -2.31 -11.75 -7.69
C ARG A 46 -1.82 -11.92 -6.26
N ARG A 47 -2.63 -12.59 -5.45
CA ARG A 47 -2.26 -13.00 -4.09
C ARG A 47 -1.75 -14.42 -4.13
N LEU A 48 -0.52 -14.62 -3.68
CA LEU A 48 0.19 -15.89 -3.75
C LEU A 48 0.09 -16.63 -2.42
N THR A 49 0.08 -17.97 -2.46
CA THR A 49 0.43 -18.78 -1.30
C THR A 49 1.90 -18.58 -0.93
N GLU A 50 2.31 -19.08 0.21
CA GLU A 50 3.72 -19.00 0.62
C GLU A 50 4.64 -19.78 -0.32
N GLU A 51 4.22 -20.96 -0.73
CA GLU A 51 4.96 -21.83 -1.65
C GLU A 51 5.10 -21.21 -3.04
N GLU A 52 4.03 -20.61 -3.55
CA GLU A 52 4.06 -19.89 -4.83
C GLU A 52 5.00 -18.69 -4.76
N PHE A 53 4.93 -17.92 -3.67
CA PHE A 53 5.82 -16.79 -3.42
C PHE A 53 7.29 -17.23 -3.39
N LEU A 54 7.61 -18.28 -2.62
CA LEU A 54 8.95 -18.85 -2.55
C LEU A 54 9.43 -19.33 -3.91
N ARG A 55 8.60 -20.04 -4.67
CA ARG A 55 8.95 -20.52 -6.01
C ARG A 55 9.24 -19.36 -6.94
N MET A 56 8.35 -18.37 -6.99
CA MET A 56 8.48 -17.22 -7.88
C MET A 56 9.65 -16.31 -7.50
N SER A 57 9.98 -16.19 -6.20
CA SER A 57 11.13 -15.39 -5.76
C SER A 57 12.49 -15.90 -6.28
N ARG A 58 12.56 -17.18 -6.62
CA ARG A 58 13.77 -17.84 -7.17
C ARG A 58 13.87 -17.76 -8.69
N GLU A 59 12.82 -17.30 -9.37
CA GLU A 59 12.81 -17.21 -10.83
C GLU A 59 13.64 -16.00 -11.29
N PRO A 60 14.49 -16.13 -12.31
CA PRO A 60 15.27 -15.02 -12.85
C PRO A 60 14.39 -13.82 -13.24
N GLY A 61 14.86 -12.61 -12.98
CA GLY A 61 14.14 -11.38 -13.28
C GLY A 61 13.00 -11.05 -12.30
N THR A 62 12.89 -11.79 -11.19
CA THR A 62 11.95 -11.47 -10.11
C THR A 62 12.64 -10.62 -9.04
N VAL A 63 11.95 -9.59 -8.60
CA VAL A 63 12.36 -8.73 -7.48
C VAL A 63 11.43 -8.97 -6.31
N VAL A 64 11.96 -9.32 -5.15
CA VAL A 64 11.24 -9.30 -3.88
C VAL A 64 11.44 -7.92 -3.25
N LEU A 65 10.36 -7.16 -3.08
CA LEU A 65 10.39 -5.79 -2.60
C LEU A 65 9.82 -5.70 -1.19
N ASP A 66 10.63 -5.18 -0.28
CA ASP A 66 10.22 -4.83 1.09
C ASP A 66 10.09 -3.30 1.22
N ALA A 67 8.86 -2.84 1.41
CA ALA A 67 8.57 -1.41 1.54
C ALA A 67 8.55 -0.90 3.00
N ARG A 68 8.99 -1.72 3.97
CA ARG A 68 9.14 -1.30 5.37
C ARG A 68 10.32 -0.31 5.52
N SER A 69 10.43 0.28 6.71
CA SER A 69 11.59 1.10 7.03
C SER A 69 12.89 0.31 6.93
N ARG A 70 13.99 0.98 6.62
CA ARG A 70 15.33 0.39 6.55
C ARG A 70 15.69 -0.34 7.84
N GLU A 71 15.36 0.23 8.99
CA GLU A 71 15.58 -0.37 10.32
C GLU A 71 14.91 -1.75 10.42
N LYS A 72 13.62 -1.87 10.03
CA LYS A 72 12.88 -3.13 10.11
C LYS A 72 13.32 -4.16 9.07
N PHE A 73 13.76 -3.70 7.93
CA PHE A 73 14.41 -4.55 6.93
C PHE A 73 15.72 -5.14 7.47
N ASP A 74 16.60 -4.31 8.02
CA ASP A 74 17.90 -4.76 8.55
C ASP A 74 17.73 -5.70 9.75
N GLU A 75 16.66 -5.55 10.53
CA GLU A 75 16.34 -6.43 11.65
C GLU A 75 15.99 -7.85 11.17
N LEU A 76 15.04 -7.98 10.23
CA LEU A 76 14.64 -9.26 9.63
C LEU A 76 13.87 -9.03 8.32
N HIS A 77 14.26 -9.70 7.25
CA HIS A 77 13.58 -9.64 5.94
C HIS A 77 13.64 -10.99 5.23
N VAL A 78 12.80 -11.17 4.21
CA VAL A 78 12.85 -12.36 3.33
C VAL A 78 14.17 -12.34 2.55
N ALA A 79 14.93 -13.42 2.58
CA ALA A 79 16.25 -13.51 1.96
C ALA A 79 16.22 -13.11 0.48
N GLY A 80 17.20 -12.30 0.09
CA GLY A 80 17.31 -11.77 -1.27
C GLY A 80 16.34 -10.63 -1.60
N ALA A 81 15.53 -10.16 -0.64
CA ALA A 81 14.68 -8.99 -0.85
C ALA A 81 15.51 -7.69 -0.94
N ILE A 82 15.03 -6.75 -1.74
CA ILE A 82 15.55 -5.38 -1.75
C ILE A 82 14.65 -4.47 -0.91
N ASN A 83 15.24 -3.46 -0.28
CA ASN A 83 14.48 -2.48 0.49
C ASN A 83 14.31 -1.18 -0.32
N LEU A 84 13.06 -0.78 -0.52
CA LEU A 84 12.68 0.57 -0.92
C LEU A 84 11.54 1.01 -0.02
N SER A 85 11.87 1.77 1.01
CA SER A 85 10.91 2.22 2.02
C SER A 85 9.74 2.97 1.38
N PHE A 86 8.51 2.72 1.82
CA PHE A 86 7.31 3.29 1.20
C PHE A 86 7.35 4.82 1.00
N PRO A 87 7.83 5.63 1.95
CA PRO A 87 7.98 7.07 1.73
C PRO A 87 8.94 7.45 0.60
N ASP A 88 9.85 6.56 0.23
CA ASP A 88 10.86 6.77 -0.81
C ASP A 88 10.39 6.26 -2.19
N ILE A 89 9.19 5.69 -2.30
CA ILE A 89 8.61 5.26 -3.57
C ILE A 89 8.21 6.50 -4.39
N ALA A 90 9.05 6.84 -5.34
CA ALA A 90 8.89 7.96 -6.26
C ALA A 90 9.36 7.54 -7.67
N VAL A 91 9.10 8.37 -8.70
CA VAL A 91 9.50 8.07 -10.09
C VAL A 91 10.98 7.74 -10.17
N GLU A 92 11.86 8.66 -9.70
CA GLU A 92 13.32 8.51 -9.83
C GLU A 92 13.87 7.31 -9.05
N THR A 93 13.33 7.04 -7.86
CA THR A 93 13.79 5.90 -7.05
C THR A 93 13.36 4.57 -7.64
N LEU A 94 12.14 4.49 -8.20
CA LEU A 94 11.66 3.30 -8.90
C LEU A 94 12.45 3.05 -10.18
N GLU A 95 12.70 4.07 -11.00
CA GLU A 95 13.48 3.95 -12.23
C GLU A 95 14.93 3.52 -11.98
N ARG A 96 15.50 3.92 -10.84
CA ARG A 96 16.84 3.47 -10.42
C ARG A 96 16.83 2.05 -9.87
N THR A 97 15.80 1.67 -9.12
CA THR A 97 15.75 0.40 -8.37
C THR A 97 15.16 -0.73 -9.21
N ILE A 98 14.12 -0.44 -9.98
CA ILE A 98 13.38 -1.39 -10.83
C ILE A 98 13.10 -0.69 -12.18
N PRO A 99 14.11 -0.53 -13.04
CA PRO A 99 14.00 0.27 -14.26
C PRO A 99 13.01 -0.29 -15.29
N ASP A 100 12.84 -1.60 -15.34
CA ASP A 100 11.90 -2.23 -16.27
C ASP A 100 10.53 -2.43 -15.59
N ARG A 101 9.51 -1.74 -16.10
CA ARG A 101 8.13 -1.83 -15.60
C ARG A 101 7.46 -3.19 -15.84
N SER A 102 8.05 -4.04 -16.68
CA SER A 102 7.61 -5.42 -16.88
C SER A 102 8.16 -6.40 -15.83
N THR A 103 9.14 -5.96 -15.03
CA THR A 103 9.74 -6.75 -13.95
C THR A 103 8.67 -7.35 -13.05
N ARG A 104 8.80 -8.65 -12.76
CA ARG A 104 7.97 -9.29 -11.75
C ARG A 104 8.39 -8.81 -10.37
N ILE A 105 7.44 -8.23 -9.64
CA ILE A 105 7.64 -7.71 -8.29
C ILE A 105 6.78 -8.52 -7.32
N LEU A 106 7.41 -9.09 -6.31
CA LEU A 106 6.74 -9.76 -5.20
C LEU A 106 6.83 -8.86 -3.97
N ILE A 107 5.70 -8.54 -3.36
CA ILE A 107 5.66 -7.70 -2.15
C ILE A 107 5.17 -8.49 -0.94
N TYR A 108 5.69 -8.14 0.22
CA TYR A 108 5.22 -8.58 1.53
C TYR A 108 5.33 -7.44 2.53
N CYS A 109 4.70 -7.57 3.69
CA CYS A 109 4.76 -6.53 4.72
C CYS A 109 4.66 -7.10 6.16
N ASN A 110 4.55 -6.19 7.12
CA ASN A 110 4.35 -6.50 8.53
C ASN A 110 3.21 -7.51 8.79
N ASN A 111 2.08 -7.34 8.09
CA ASN A 111 0.87 -8.12 8.34
C ASN A 111 0.91 -9.53 7.71
N ASN A 112 2.02 -9.92 7.10
CA ASN A 112 2.20 -11.30 6.62
C ASN A 112 2.80 -12.23 7.68
N PHE A 113 3.42 -11.69 8.74
CA PHE A 113 4.12 -12.52 9.72
C PHE A 113 3.60 -12.27 11.13
N ALA A 114 3.22 -13.35 11.82
CA ALA A 114 2.84 -13.38 13.23
C ALA A 114 4.01 -13.89 14.09
N ASN A 115 3.97 -13.61 15.39
CA ASN A 115 4.97 -14.02 16.38
C ASN A 115 6.39 -13.45 16.10
N ALA A 116 6.43 -12.22 15.56
CA ALA A 116 7.65 -11.49 15.26
C ALA A 116 7.41 -9.98 15.38
N GLU A 117 6.93 -9.53 16.54
CA GLU A 117 6.39 -8.18 16.76
C GLU A 117 7.44 -7.08 16.58
N SER A 118 8.72 -7.35 16.88
CA SER A 118 9.76 -6.35 16.69
C SER A 118 10.07 -6.12 15.21
N PRO A 119 10.49 -7.12 14.41
CA PRO A 119 10.75 -6.90 12.99
C PRO A 119 9.47 -6.64 12.18
N PHE A 120 8.33 -7.24 12.55
CA PHE A 120 7.06 -7.15 11.81
C PHE A 120 5.92 -6.61 12.70
N PRO A 121 6.00 -5.36 13.18
CA PRO A 121 4.94 -4.78 14.01
C PRO A 121 3.62 -4.71 13.25
N SER A 122 2.57 -5.34 13.78
CA SER A 122 1.26 -5.42 13.15
C SER A 122 0.63 -4.04 12.94
N LYS A 123 -0.03 -3.87 11.80
CA LYS A 123 -0.84 -2.70 11.48
C LYS A 123 -2.32 -3.09 11.39
N LEU A 124 -3.21 -2.12 11.54
CA LEU A 124 -4.62 -2.35 11.24
C LEU A 124 -4.76 -2.90 9.81
N PRO A 125 -5.68 -3.85 9.55
CA PRO A 125 -5.81 -4.48 8.23
C PRO A 125 -5.95 -3.47 7.08
N ALA A 126 -6.75 -2.41 7.25
CA ALA A 126 -6.95 -1.37 6.24
C ALA A 126 -5.72 -0.44 6.08
N ALA A 127 -4.78 -0.46 7.02
CA ALA A 127 -3.51 0.29 6.96
C ALA A 127 -2.31 -0.62 6.65
N SER A 128 -2.58 -1.83 6.15
CA SER A 128 -1.54 -2.77 5.74
C SER A 128 -0.66 -2.16 4.65
N LEU A 129 0.65 -2.23 4.85
CA LEU A 129 1.61 -1.65 3.91
C LEU A 129 1.55 -2.28 2.51
N ASN A 130 1.15 -3.57 2.41
CA ASN A 130 0.92 -4.20 1.11
C ASN A 130 -0.13 -3.45 0.28
N LEU A 131 -1.21 -2.97 0.90
CA LEU A 131 -2.26 -2.22 0.18
C LEU A 131 -1.69 -0.94 -0.42
N SER A 132 -1.01 -0.14 0.41
CA SER A 132 -0.41 1.12 -0.04
C SER A 132 0.67 0.89 -1.10
N THR A 133 1.54 -0.09 -0.90
CA THR A 133 2.62 -0.44 -1.83
C THR A 133 2.06 -0.92 -3.17
N TYR A 134 1.01 -1.78 -3.13
CA TYR A 134 0.38 -2.26 -4.36
C TYR A 134 -0.23 -1.13 -5.18
N VAL A 135 -1.01 -0.24 -4.52
CA VAL A 135 -1.61 0.93 -5.17
C VAL A 135 -0.54 1.86 -5.73
N ALA A 136 0.54 2.11 -4.98
CA ALA A 136 1.65 2.95 -5.45
C ALA A 136 2.31 2.36 -6.70
N LEU A 137 2.75 1.09 -6.66
CA LEU A 137 3.37 0.43 -7.82
C LEU A 137 2.43 0.43 -9.03
N TYR A 138 1.14 0.17 -8.81
CA TYR A 138 0.13 0.23 -9.87
C TYR A 138 0.00 1.64 -10.46
N THR A 139 0.01 2.67 -9.62
CA THR A 139 -0.05 4.08 -10.04
C THR A 139 1.16 4.46 -10.90
N TYR A 140 2.35 3.98 -10.54
CA TYR A 140 3.59 4.20 -11.31
C TYR A 140 3.74 3.29 -12.55
N GLY A 141 2.72 2.49 -12.89
CA GLY A 141 2.66 1.73 -14.13
C GLY A 141 3.21 0.30 -14.05
N TYR A 142 3.62 -0.18 -12.88
CA TYR A 142 4.01 -1.59 -12.70
C TYR A 142 2.76 -2.47 -12.65
N ARG A 143 2.69 -3.47 -13.51
CA ARG A 143 1.53 -4.36 -13.65
C ARG A 143 1.84 -5.82 -13.29
N ASN A 144 3.12 -6.19 -13.25
CA ASN A 144 3.54 -7.55 -12.92
C ASN A 144 3.85 -7.67 -11.42
N VAL A 145 2.92 -7.18 -10.58
CA VAL A 145 3.03 -7.13 -9.12
C VAL A 145 2.18 -8.24 -8.49
N TYR A 146 2.76 -8.97 -7.56
CA TYR A 146 2.10 -10.00 -6.76
C TYR A 146 2.40 -9.77 -5.28
N GLU A 147 1.55 -10.28 -4.40
CA GLU A 147 1.76 -10.17 -2.96
C GLU A 147 1.69 -11.51 -2.25
N LEU A 148 2.43 -11.63 -1.16
CA LEU A 148 2.27 -12.71 -0.20
C LEU A 148 0.88 -12.58 0.44
N GLY A 149 0.02 -13.59 0.29
CA GLY A 149 -1.38 -13.53 0.68
C GLY A 149 -1.65 -13.86 2.16
N PRO A 150 -1.06 -14.95 2.72
CA PRO A 150 -1.40 -15.43 4.05
C PRO A 150 -0.77 -14.63 5.19
N LEU A 151 -1.35 -14.80 6.41
CA LEU A 151 -0.69 -14.53 7.67
C LEU A 151 0.02 -15.80 8.13
N ILE A 152 1.32 -15.76 8.34
CA ILE A 152 2.20 -16.91 8.61
C ILE A 152 2.86 -16.72 9.97
N GLY A 153 2.85 -17.75 10.83
CA GLY A 153 3.71 -17.76 12.01
C GLY A 153 5.18 -17.83 11.56
N ILE A 154 5.99 -16.86 11.97
CA ILE A 154 7.39 -16.75 11.50
C ILE A 154 8.20 -18.04 11.70
N GLU A 155 7.91 -18.76 12.79
CA GLU A 155 8.57 -20.01 13.17
C GLU A 155 8.21 -21.22 12.28
N ARG A 156 7.12 -21.08 11.48
CA ARG A 156 6.61 -22.12 10.59
C ARG A 156 6.75 -21.75 9.11
N SER A 157 7.29 -20.57 8.86
CA SER A 157 7.49 -20.08 7.50
C SER A 157 8.50 -20.95 6.74
N VAL A 158 8.21 -21.26 5.50
CA VAL A 158 9.15 -21.90 4.57
C VAL A 158 10.02 -20.90 3.81
N LEU A 159 9.76 -19.60 3.97
CA LEU A 159 10.58 -18.53 3.42
C LEU A 159 11.91 -18.44 4.19
N PRO A 160 13.04 -18.33 3.51
CA PRO A 160 14.30 -18.01 4.15
C PRO A 160 14.32 -16.54 4.58
N PHE A 161 14.95 -16.26 5.72
CA PHE A 161 15.10 -14.91 6.25
C PHE A 161 16.56 -14.54 6.44
N GLU A 162 16.84 -13.24 6.28
CA GLU A 162 18.12 -12.58 6.55
C GLU A 162 17.89 -11.38 7.48
N GLY A 163 18.95 -10.90 8.11
CA GLY A 163 18.93 -9.77 9.02
C GLY A 163 19.66 -10.04 10.33
N THR A 164 19.70 -9.03 11.20
CA THR A 164 20.46 -9.10 12.46
C THR A 164 19.85 -10.08 13.46
N THR A 165 18.55 -10.37 13.36
CA THR A 165 17.83 -11.31 14.24
C THR A 165 17.49 -12.63 13.56
N ALA A 166 17.94 -12.86 12.32
CA ALA A 166 17.73 -14.12 11.62
C ALA A 166 18.38 -15.27 12.41
N LYS A 167 17.61 -16.33 12.65
CA LYS A 167 18.16 -17.55 13.26
C LYS A 167 19.07 -18.23 12.22
N ARG A 168 20.30 -18.50 12.64
CA ARG A 168 21.25 -19.28 11.86
C ARG A 168 20.89 -20.75 11.86
#